data_be41ad7f7f59cbde8a0e21d1a3211a46
#
_entry.id   be41ad7f7f59cbde8a0e21d1a3211a46
#
_cell.length_a   1.000
_cell.length_b   1.000
_cell.length_c   1.000
_cell.angle_alpha   90.00
_cell.angle_beta   90.00
_cell.angle_gamma   90.00
#
_symmetry.space_group_name_H-M   'P 1'
#
loop_
_entity.id
_entity.type
_entity.pdbx_description
1 polymer ?
#
loop_
_entity_poly.entity_id
_entity_poly.type
_entity_poly.pdbx_seq_one_letter_code
_entity_poly.pdbx_strand_id
1 'polypeptide(L)'
;MKFSVLGCGRWGSFISWYLCSKKGYDVCLYGRESSKAFQLLKNTRKNEYVSLDEKILLTSELEKAVDFADIIIISISAQNLREFVRDLVANYHLKDKKIILCMKGLETPSGKRLTQVCIEEGIDKNNIAVWLGPGHIQDFTNGIPNCMTIDSYNK
;
A
#
# COMPACT_ATOMS: atom_id res chain seq x y z
N MET A 1 -11.10 10.46 6.20
CA MET A 1 -9.79 10.16 5.57
C MET A 1 -9.91 8.79 4.93
N LYS A 2 -9.66 8.69 3.65
CA LYS A 2 -9.80 7.48 2.85
C LYS A 2 -8.44 6.97 2.42
N PHE A 3 -8.23 5.68 2.54
CA PHE A 3 -6.97 5.02 2.20
C PHE A 3 -7.18 4.03 1.07
N SER A 4 -6.27 4.02 0.11
CA SER A 4 -6.16 2.91 -0.84
C SER A 4 -4.84 2.19 -0.65
N VAL A 5 -4.90 0.87 -0.56
CA VAL A 5 -3.72 0.02 -0.50
C VAL A 5 -3.55 -0.66 -1.84
N LEU A 6 -2.48 -0.30 -2.55
CA LEU A 6 -2.16 -0.84 -3.86
C LEU A 6 -1.22 -2.03 -3.73
N GLY A 7 -1.80 -3.22 -3.86
CA GLY A 7 -1.16 -4.50 -3.66
C GLY A 7 -1.78 -5.30 -2.50
N CYS A 8 -2.39 -6.42 -2.83
CA CYS A 8 -3.15 -7.29 -1.91
C CYS A 8 -2.34 -8.48 -1.38
N GLY A 9 -1.03 -8.36 -1.37
CA GLY A 9 -0.15 -9.35 -0.77
C GLY A 9 -0.23 -9.34 0.76
N ARG A 10 0.72 -10.03 1.38
CA ARG A 10 0.81 -10.21 2.82
C ARG A 10 0.68 -8.91 3.62
N TRP A 11 1.51 -7.90 3.32
CA TRP A 11 1.48 -6.61 4.00
C TRP A 11 0.28 -5.75 3.61
N GLY A 12 -0.08 -5.70 2.35
CA GLY A 12 -1.21 -4.89 1.90
C GLY A 12 -2.54 -5.34 2.51
N SER A 13 -2.80 -6.64 2.59
CA SER A 13 -4.00 -7.15 3.27
C SER A 13 -3.98 -6.86 4.77
N PHE A 14 -2.83 -7.00 5.43
CA PHE A 14 -2.68 -6.65 6.84
C PHE A 14 -2.92 -5.15 7.09
N ILE A 15 -2.31 -4.26 6.30
CA ILE A 15 -2.49 -2.81 6.44
C ILE A 15 -3.96 -2.43 6.23
N SER A 16 -4.62 -3.01 5.24
CA SER A 16 -6.05 -2.76 4.97
C SER A 16 -6.92 -3.19 6.15
N TRP A 17 -6.68 -4.38 6.69
CA TRP A 17 -7.35 -4.86 7.90
C TRP A 17 -7.09 -3.93 9.10
N TYR A 18 -5.84 -3.54 9.33
CA TYR A 18 -5.47 -2.70 10.47
C TYR A 18 -6.15 -1.32 10.39
N LEU A 19 -6.08 -0.68 9.24
CA LEU A 19 -6.67 0.64 9.04
C LEU A 19 -8.21 0.62 9.15
N CYS A 20 -8.86 -0.38 8.60
CA CYS A 20 -10.31 -0.52 8.69
C CYS A 20 -10.75 -1.02 10.07
N SER A 21 -10.30 -2.21 10.47
CA SER A 21 -10.85 -2.90 11.65
C SER A 21 -10.33 -2.37 12.98
N LYS A 22 -9.11 -1.78 13.02
CA LYS A 22 -8.50 -1.27 14.26
C LYS A 22 -8.57 0.25 14.36
N LYS A 23 -8.60 0.96 13.23
CA LYS A 23 -8.60 2.43 13.21
C LYS A 23 -9.90 3.05 12.70
N GLY A 24 -10.80 2.26 12.11
CA GLY A 24 -12.11 2.71 11.65
C GLY A 24 -12.06 3.60 10.40
N TYR A 25 -11.00 3.52 9.59
CA TYR A 25 -10.90 4.28 8.35
C TYR A 25 -11.61 3.57 7.19
N ASP A 26 -12.02 4.37 6.19
CA ASP A 26 -12.49 3.86 4.92
C ASP A 26 -11.30 3.35 4.09
N VAL A 27 -11.34 2.11 3.66
CA VAL A 27 -10.22 1.44 2.98
C VAL A 27 -10.66 0.80 1.68
N CYS A 28 -9.89 1.04 0.62
CA CYS A 28 -9.94 0.30 -0.63
C CYS A 28 -8.66 -0.53 -0.77
N LEU A 29 -8.80 -1.81 -1.07
CA LEU A 29 -7.68 -2.71 -1.34
C LEU A 29 -7.70 -3.12 -2.81
N TYR A 30 -6.65 -2.70 -3.51
CA TYR A 30 -6.45 -3.04 -4.91
C TYR A 30 -5.56 -4.28 -5.07
N GLY A 31 -5.96 -5.16 -5.97
CA GLY A 31 -5.16 -6.28 -6.45
C GLY A 31 -5.44 -6.56 -7.91
N ARG A 32 -4.42 -7.01 -8.65
CA ARG A 32 -4.62 -7.42 -10.05
C ARG A 32 -5.57 -8.59 -10.13
N GLU A 33 -6.52 -8.57 -11.07
CA GLU A 33 -7.49 -9.65 -11.27
C GLU A 33 -6.81 -11.02 -11.47
N SER A 34 -5.65 -11.06 -12.13
CA SER A 34 -4.85 -12.27 -12.33
C SER A 34 -4.11 -12.77 -11.08
N SER A 35 -4.11 -11.99 -9.99
CA SER A 35 -3.40 -12.35 -8.76
C SER A 35 -4.15 -13.43 -7.97
N LYS A 36 -3.49 -14.56 -7.69
CA LYS A 36 -4.04 -15.61 -6.81
C LYS A 36 -4.41 -15.08 -5.42
N ALA A 37 -3.61 -14.16 -4.88
CA ALA A 37 -3.89 -13.54 -3.58
C ALA A 37 -5.16 -12.68 -3.63
N PHE A 38 -5.36 -11.92 -4.71
CA PHE A 38 -6.58 -11.13 -4.89
C PHE A 38 -7.81 -12.02 -5.05
N GLN A 39 -7.74 -13.06 -5.87
CA GLN A 39 -8.83 -14.01 -6.06
C GLN A 39 -9.23 -14.69 -4.75
N LEU A 40 -8.26 -15.10 -3.93
CA LEU A 40 -8.52 -15.65 -2.62
C LEU A 40 -9.29 -14.65 -1.73
N LEU A 41 -8.81 -13.40 -1.64
CA LEU A 41 -9.47 -12.37 -0.83
C LEU A 41 -10.86 -11.99 -1.37
N LYS A 42 -11.04 -11.96 -2.69
CA LYS A 42 -12.32 -11.69 -3.35
C LYS A 42 -13.37 -12.74 -3.01
N ASN A 43 -12.97 -14.01 -2.96
CA ASN A 43 -13.88 -15.14 -2.73
C ASN A 43 -14.14 -15.42 -1.25
N THR A 44 -13.14 -15.19 -0.38
CA THR A 44 -13.21 -15.65 1.01
C THR A 44 -13.08 -14.55 2.05
N ARG A 45 -12.66 -13.34 1.65
CA ARG A 45 -12.29 -12.24 2.54
C ARG A 45 -11.17 -12.60 3.52
N LYS A 46 -10.47 -13.72 3.32
CA LYS A 46 -9.47 -14.22 4.25
C LYS A 46 -8.19 -14.62 3.55
N ASN A 47 -7.09 -14.46 4.26
CA ASN A 47 -5.83 -15.10 3.95
C ASN A 47 -5.21 -15.70 5.22
N GLU A 48 -3.99 -16.17 5.14
CA GLU A 48 -3.28 -16.80 6.27
C GLU A 48 -3.16 -15.90 7.52
N TYR A 49 -3.22 -14.57 7.35
CA TYR A 49 -2.91 -13.61 8.41
C TYR A 49 -4.12 -12.87 8.96
N VAL A 50 -5.07 -12.54 8.09
CA VAL A 50 -6.19 -11.65 8.44
C VAL A 50 -7.50 -12.07 7.78
N SER A 51 -8.61 -11.71 8.43
CA SER A 51 -9.96 -11.68 7.86
C SER A 51 -10.33 -10.24 7.60
N LEU A 52 -10.59 -9.90 6.35
CA LEU A 52 -10.95 -8.55 5.95
C LEU A 52 -12.42 -8.24 6.29
N ASP A 53 -12.65 -7.09 6.88
CA ASP A 53 -13.99 -6.55 7.13
C ASP A 53 -14.72 -6.34 5.79
N GLU A 54 -16.03 -6.57 5.76
CA GLU A 54 -16.86 -6.36 4.58
C GLU A 54 -16.88 -4.92 4.10
N LYS A 55 -16.61 -3.96 4.99
CA LYS A 55 -16.48 -2.54 4.67
C LYS A 55 -15.27 -2.22 3.81
N ILE A 56 -14.26 -3.08 3.76
CA ILE A 56 -13.10 -2.87 2.88
C ILE A 56 -13.54 -3.09 1.44
N LEU A 57 -13.43 -2.05 0.62
CA LEU A 57 -13.69 -2.14 -0.81
C LEU A 57 -12.57 -2.95 -1.49
N LEU A 58 -12.90 -4.07 -2.10
CA LEU A 58 -11.96 -4.83 -2.94
C LEU A 58 -12.17 -4.46 -4.41
N THR A 59 -11.09 -4.11 -5.12
CA THR A 59 -11.17 -3.79 -6.54
C THR A 59 -9.94 -4.27 -7.30
N SER A 60 -10.15 -4.67 -8.56
CA SER A 60 -9.09 -4.87 -9.55
C SER A 60 -8.97 -3.70 -10.53
N GLU A 61 -9.78 -2.66 -10.37
CA GLU A 61 -9.75 -1.45 -11.16
C GLU A 61 -8.87 -0.40 -10.46
N LEU A 62 -7.68 -0.14 -11.03
CA LEU A 62 -6.70 0.76 -10.42
C LEU A 62 -7.23 2.20 -10.33
N GLU A 63 -7.95 2.67 -11.33
CA GLU A 63 -8.61 3.97 -11.35
C GLU A 63 -9.51 4.16 -10.13
N LYS A 64 -10.40 3.20 -9.88
CA LYS A 64 -11.29 3.24 -8.71
C LYS A 64 -10.52 3.33 -7.38
N ALA A 65 -9.41 2.60 -7.26
CA ALA A 65 -8.59 2.65 -6.07
C ALA A 65 -7.89 4.01 -5.93
N VAL A 66 -7.37 4.58 -7.01
CA VAL A 66 -6.71 5.89 -6.98
C VAL A 66 -7.70 7.00 -6.64
N ASP A 67 -8.88 7.01 -7.28
CA ASP A 67 -9.89 8.05 -7.08
C ASP A 67 -10.51 8.00 -5.67
N PHE A 68 -10.63 6.80 -5.11
CA PHE A 68 -11.20 6.61 -3.77
C PHE A 68 -10.44 7.34 -2.66
N ALA A 69 -9.10 7.44 -2.76
CA ALA A 69 -8.25 7.72 -1.61
C ALA A 69 -7.68 9.15 -1.56
N ASP A 70 -7.57 9.67 -0.33
CA ASP A 70 -6.73 10.82 0.01
C ASP A 70 -5.26 10.38 0.15
N ILE A 71 -5.04 9.15 0.67
CA ILE A 71 -3.74 8.55 0.95
C ILE A 71 -3.63 7.20 0.25
N ILE A 72 -2.61 7.05 -0.56
CA ILE A 72 -2.30 5.81 -1.30
C ILE A 72 -1.11 5.12 -0.64
N ILE A 73 -1.29 3.87 -0.23
CA ILE A 73 -0.23 3.03 0.32
C ILE A 73 0.18 2.02 -0.74
N ILE A 74 1.43 2.05 -1.16
CA ILE A 74 1.96 1.12 -2.15
C ILE A 74 2.60 -0.07 -1.42
N SER A 75 2.10 -1.28 -1.72
CA SER A 75 2.52 -2.55 -1.11
C SER A 75 2.73 -3.63 -2.18
N ILE A 76 3.68 -3.41 -3.06
CA ILE A 76 4.07 -4.31 -4.15
C ILE A 76 5.53 -4.76 -4.00
N SER A 77 6.04 -5.57 -4.94
CA SER A 77 7.46 -5.85 -5.02
C SER A 77 8.27 -4.58 -5.29
N ALA A 78 9.36 -4.36 -4.54
CA ALA A 78 10.25 -3.22 -4.72
C ALA A 78 10.78 -3.10 -6.16
N GLN A 79 11.03 -4.23 -6.83
CA GLN A 79 11.56 -4.26 -8.19
C GLN A 79 10.54 -3.84 -9.27
N ASN A 80 9.25 -3.86 -8.94
CA ASN A 80 8.19 -3.42 -9.86
C ASN A 80 7.78 -1.96 -9.61
N LEU A 81 8.39 -1.28 -8.63
CA LEU A 81 7.93 0.04 -8.19
C LEU A 81 8.07 1.09 -9.30
N ARG A 82 9.20 1.14 -9.99
CA ARG A 82 9.46 2.15 -11.02
C ARG A 82 8.43 2.13 -12.13
N GLU A 83 8.21 0.96 -12.72
CA GLU A 83 7.23 0.81 -13.78
C GLU A 83 5.83 1.16 -13.29
N PHE A 84 5.46 0.68 -12.12
CA PHE A 84 4.16 0.93 -11.51
C PHE A 84 3.92 2.42 -11.22
N VAL A 85 4.91 3.13 -10.67
CA VAL A 85 4.80 4.57 -10.38
C VAL A 85 4.75 5.39 -11.67
N ARG A 86 5.54 5.01 -12.68
CA ARG A 86 5.49 5.64 -14.01
C ARG A 86 4.08 5.56 -14.61
N ASP A 87 3.47 4.39 -14.55
CA ASP A 87 2.10 4.20 -15.03
C ASP A 87 1.08 4.99 -14.20
N LEU A 88 1.27 5.06 -12.90
CA LEU A 88 0.42 5.86 -12.01
C LEU A 88 0.47 7.35 -12.36
N VAL A 89 1.67 7.90 -12.51
CA VAL A 89 1.86 9.33 -12.82
C VAL A 89 1.36 9.68 -14.23
N ALA A 90 1.54 8.77 -15.18
CA ALA A 90 1.12 8.99 -16.56
C ALA A 90 -0.41 8.98 -16.74
N ASN A 91 -1.12 8.19 -15.93
CA ASN A 91 -2.55 7.92 -16.17
C ASN A 91 -3.49 8.50 -15.11
N TYR A 92 -2.98 8.93 -13.93
CA TYR A 92 -3.84 9.34 -12.81
C TYR A 92 -3.39 10.66 -12.19
N HIS A 93 -4.36 11.39 -11.63
CA HIS A 93 -4.08 12.64 -10.94
C HIS A 93 -3.64 12.39 -9.49
N LEU A 94 -2.34 12.59 -9.20
CA LEU A 94 -1.75 12.29 -7.90
C LEU A 94 -1.36 13.54 -7.09
N LYS A 95 -1.53 14.74 -7.64
CA LYS A 95 -1.01 15.99 -7.07
C LYS A 95 -1.43 16.23 -5.62
N ASP A 96 -2.67 15.93 -5.29
CA ASP A 96 -3.26 16.19 -3.97
C ASP A 96 -3.26 14.94 -3.07
N LYS A 97 -2.65 13.85 -3.52
CA LYS A 97 -2.62 12.57 -2.79
C LYS A 97 -1.29 12.38 -2.08
N LYS A 98 -1.34 11.81 -0.89
CA LYS A 98 -0.14 11.37 -0.17
C LYS A 98 0.18 9.92 -0.54
N ILE A 99 1.46 9.65 -0.78
CA ILE A 99 1.95 8.32 -1.17
C ILE A 99 2.79 7.76 -0.03
N ILE A 100 2.41 6.59 0.47
CA ILE A 100 3.16 5.89 1.52
C ILE A 100 3.74 4.61 0.95
N LEU A 101 5.05 4.43 1.10
CA LEU A 101 5.76 3.21 0.71
C LEU A 101 5.94 2.31 1.93
N CYS A 102 5.52 1.07 1.86
CA CYS A 102 5.70 0.09 2.93
C CYS A 102 6.61 -1.09 2.56
N MET A 103 7.28 -1.01 1.40
CA MET A 103 8.19 -2.03 0.92
C MET A 103 9.61 -1.81 1.43
N LYS A 104 10.30 -2.91 1.73
CA LYS A 104 11.72 -2.93 2.10
C LYS A 104 12.58 -3.18 0.86
N GLY A 105 13.81 -2.65 0.86
CA GLY A 105 14.81 -2.90 -0.18
C GLY A 105 15.17 -1.68 -1.00
N LEU A 106 16.03 -1.94 -1.98
CA LEU A 106 16.52 -0.99 -2.97
C LEU A 106 16.14 -1.48 -4.37
N GLU A 107 16.09 -0.56 -5.32
CA GLU A 107 15.90 -0.93 -6.73
C GLU A 107 17.16 -1.59 -7.29
N THR A 108 17.03 -2.69 -8.00
CA THR A 108 18.09 -3.36 -8.72
C THR A 108 17.99 -3.02 -10.22
N PRO A 109 19.08 -2.71 -10.93
CA PRO A 109 20.46 -2.68 -10.46
C PRO A 109 20.94 -1.31 -9.95
N SER A 110 20.08 -0.30 -9.92
CA SER A 110 20.50 1.10 -9.65
C SER A 110 20.97 1.34 -8.20
N GLY A 111 20.59 0.49 -7.25
CA GLY A 111 20.86 0.68 -5.83
C GLY A 111 20.07 1.83 -5.19
N LYS A 112 19.10 2.42 -5.88
CA LYS A 112 18.34 3.57 -5.39
C LYS A 112 17.32 3.19 -4.32
N ARG A 113 17.14 4.10 -3.36
CA ARG A 113 16.02 4.01 -2.41
C ARG A 113 14.70 4.17 -3.15
N LEU A 114 13.67 3.49 -2.68
CA LEU A 114 12.35 3.50 -3.33
C LEU A 114 11.72 4.91 -3.38
N THR A 115 12.02 5.77 -2.40
CA THR A 115 11.61 7.19 -2.44
C THR A 115 12.28 7.96 -3.57
N GLN A 116 13.57 7.69 -3.87
CA GLN A 116 14.27 8.31 -5.00
C GLN A 116 13.64 7.85 -6.33
N VAL A 117 13.28 6.58 -6.44
CA VAL A 117 12.56 6.05 -7.61
C VAL A 117 11.24 6.81 -7.83
N CYS A 118 10.44 7.00 -6.80
CA CYS A 118 9.18 7.75 -6.91
C CYS A 118 9.39 9.20 -7.33
N ILE A 119 10.40 9.88 -6.80
CA ILE A 119 10.73 11.27 -7.15
C ILE A 119 11.17 11.38 -8.62
N GLU A 120 12.00 10.45 -9.09
CA GLU A 120 12.44 10.41 -10.49
C GLU A 120 11.28 10.18 -11.47
N GLU A 121 10.29 9.41 -11.08
CA GLU A 121 9.09 9.16 -11.89
C GLU A 121 8.02 10.26 -11.73
N GLY A 122 8.31 11.35 -11.00
CA GLY A 122 7.48 12.56 -10.97
C GLY A 122 6.57 12.73 -9.76
N ILE A 123 6.69 11.92 -8.72
CA ILE A 123 5.99 12.16 -7.45
C ILE A 123 6.70 13.29 -6.68
N ASP A 124 5.94 14.30 -6.24
CA ASP A 124 6.49 15.35 -5.38
C ASP A 124 7.00 14.74 -4.06
N LYS A 125 8.27 15.02 -3.73
CA LYS A 125 8.91 14.55 -2.49
C LYS A 125 8.10 14.86 -1.22
N ASN A 126 7.41 16.02 -1.20
CA ASN A 126 6.61 16.45 -0.07
C ASN A 126 5.31 15.63 0.10
N ASN A 127 4.98 14.81 -0.88
CA ASN A 127 3.85 13.91 -0.85
C ASN A 127 4.25 12.46 -0.56
N ILE A 128 5.55 12.19 -0.33
CA ILE A 128 6.05 10.84 -0.09
C ILE A 128 6.36 10.64 1.40
N ALA A 129 5.87 9.53 1.94
CA ALA A 129 6.29 9.00 3.23
C ALA A 129 6.68 7.53 3.10
N VAL A 130 7.43 7.03 4.07
CA VAL A 130 7.73 5.60 4.22
C VAL A 130 7.15 5.11 5.54
N TRP A 131 6.57 3.91 5.52
CA TRP A 131 6.06 3.23 6.70
C TRP A 131 6.78 1.88 6.83
N LEU A 132 7.82 1.86 7.64
CA LEU A 132 8.73 0.74 7.79
C LEU A 132 9.00 0.46 9.28
N GLY A 133 9.52 -0.72 9.58
CA GLY A 133 9.92 -1.06 10.93
C GLY A 133 10.20 -2.55 11.11
N PRO A 134 10.60 -2.96 12.31
CA PRO A 134 10.93 -4.35 12.65
C PRO A 134 9.69 -5.23 12.81
N GLY A 135 8.49 -4.66 12.86
CA GLY A 135 7.27 -5.37 13.18
C GLY A 135 6.95 -6.52 12.23
N HIS A 136 6.38 -7.58 12.79
CA HIS A 136 5.87 -8.73 12.07
C HIS A 136 4.35 -8.78 12.15
N ILE A 137 3.69 -9.21 11.06
CA ILE A 137 2.22 -9.27 10.99
C ILE A 137 1.65 -10.11 12.12
N GLN A 138 2.27 -11.26 12.39
CA GLN A 138 1.84 -12.18 13.44
C GLN A 138 1.82 -11.51 14.82
N ASP A 139 2.81 -10.68 15.13
CA ASP A 139 2.87 -9.97 16.40
C ASP A 139 1.71 -8.99 16.52
N PHE A 140 1.47 -8.20 15.47
CA PHE A 140 0.35 -7.26 15.45
C PHE A 140 -1.01 -7.94 15.55
N THR A 141 -1.20 -9.08 14.86
CA THR A 141 -2.48 -9.81 14.89
C THR A 141 -2.71 -10.51 16.24
N ASN A 142 -1.63 -10.91 16.93
CA ASN A 142 -1.69 -11.51 18.25
C ASN A 142 -1.71 -10.48 19.39
N GLY A 143 -1.72 -9.18 19.08
CA GLY A 143 -1.74 -8.12 20.10
C GLY A 143 -0.43 -7.94 20.84
N ILE A 144 0.69 -8.48 20.32
CA ILE A 144 2.03 -8.30 20.89
C ILE A 144 2.46 -6.85 20.62
N PRO A 145 2.89 -6.10 21.66
CA PRO A 145 3.39 -4.75 21.49
C PRO A 145 4.52 -4.69 20.46
N ASN A 146 4.34 -3.84 19.46
CA ASN A 146 5.29 -3.69 18.36
C ASN A 146 5.27 -2.26 17.86
N CYS A 147 6.29 -1.85 17.11
CA CYS A 147 6.40 -0.50 16.58
C CYS A 147 6.74 -0.48 15.09
N MET A 148 6.29 0.58 14.45
CA MET A 148 6.64 0.94 13.09
C MET A 148 7.03 2.42 13.07
N THR A 149 7.86 2.79 12.12
CA THR A 149 8.28 4.17 11.91
C THR A 149 7.61 4.71 10.65
N ILE A 150 7.10 5.92 10.74
CA ILE A 150 6.70 6.70 9.57
C ILE A 150 7.66 7.88 9.47
N ASP A 151 8.25 8.06 8.30
CA ASP A 151 9.15 9.16 8.00
C ASP A 151 8.79 9.80 6.65
N SER A 152 8.95 11.14 6.56
CA SER A 152 8.64 11.90 5.35
C SER A 152 9.52 13.14 5.23
N TYR A 153 9.61 13.69 4.02
CA TYR A 153 10.28 14.97 3.78
C TYR A 153 9.49 16.16 4.32
N ASN A 154 8.18 16.02 4.42
CA ASN A 154 7.28 17.03 4.96
C ASN A 154 6.90 16.65 6.40
N LYS A 155 7.28 17.50 7.35
CA LYS A 155 6.99 17.30 8.78
C LYS A 155 5.62 17.84 9.15
#